data_6d1b88b0b8a0b3b409b3922daaea2a05
#
_entry.id   6d1b88b0b8a0b3b409b3922daaea2a05
#
_cell.length_a   1.000
_cell.length_b   1.000
_cell.length_c   1.000
_cell.angle_alpha   90.00
_cell.angle_beta   90.00
_cell.angle_gamma   90.00
#
_symmetry.space_group_name_H-M   'P 1'
#
loop_
_entity.id
_entity.type
_entity.pdbx_description
1 polymer ?
#
loop_
_entity_poly.entity_id
_entity_poly.type
_entity_poly.pdbx_seq_one_letter_code
_entity_poly.pdbx_strand_id
1 'polypeptide(L)'
;MENFKIILPYLKRYKKDVVCAIIAILVSAFSGLYQPKLLENIQKALMANQKQAVLSDGIWLVVLGIIAIISGIFNVYFAAKIAQGVVSDLREDTYAKIQTFSFGNIKKFSAGSLTTRLINDMNQVMNMMMQLFMQMLRLPILIVGSFIFCIVIIPRFWWAPVVMVALIFGFGAYVLRQMNSLFTKFQEMMDRISNQAQETLQGVR
;
A
#
# COMPACT_ATOMS: atom_id res chain seq x y z
N MET A 1 -10.67 -5.52 12.21
CA MET A 1 -11.39 -4.27 11.84
C MET A 1 -11.50 -3.26 13.00
N GLU A 2 -11.42 -3.68 14.27
CA GLU A 2 -11.48 -2.76 15.43
C GLU A 2 -10.30 -1.79 15.50
N ASN A 3 -9.11 -2.22 15.11
CA ASN A 3 -7.89 -1.39 15.15
C ASN A 3 -7.94 -0.17 14.19
N PHE A 4 -8.69 -0.27 13.10
CA PHE A 4 -8.90 0.86 12.18
C PHE A 4 -9.76 1.97 12.78
N LYS A 5 -10.69 1.65 13.69
CA LYS A 5 -11.53 2.64 14.36
C LYS A 5 -10.72 3.56 15.28
N ILE A 6 -9.60 3.05 15.81
CA ILE A 6 -8.71 3.83 16.69
C ILE A 6 -7.93 4.89 15.89
N ILE A 7 -7.54 4.58 14.65
CA ILE A 7 -6.72 5.46 13.79
C ILE A 7 -7.58 6.54 13.10
N LEU A 8 -8.86 6.26 12.87
CA LEU A 8 -9.77 7.14 12.14
C LEU A 8 -9.91 8.56 12.71
N PRO A 9 -9.97 8.79 14.05
CA PRO A 9 -10.01 10.14 14.63
C PRO A 9 -8.75 10.94 14.32
N TYR A 10 -7.57 10.32 14.36
CA TYR A 10 -6.30 10.96 14.04
C TYR A 10 -6.23 11.33 12.56
N LEU A 11 -6.71 10.47 11.67
CA LEU A 11 -6.75 10.73 10.24
C LEU A 11 -7.61 11.96 9.90
N LYS A 12 -8.66 12.22 10.67
CA LYS A 12 -9.52 13.39 10.51
C LYS A 12 -8.78 14.73 10.73
N ARG A 13 -7.70 14.74 11.49
CA ARG A 13 -6.88 15.95 11.68
C ARG A 13 -6.12 16.33 10.39
N TYR A 14 -5.78 15.33 9.58
CA TYR A 14 -4.99 15.48 8.34
C TYR A 14 -5.83 15.43 7.06
N LYS A 15 -7.14 15.79 7.12
CA LYS A 15 -8.08 15.67 5.97
C LYS A 15 -7.56 16.39 4.72
N LYS A 16 -6.90 17.54 4.85
CA LYS A 16 -6.36 18.28 3.69
C LYS A 16 -5.27 17.48 2.99
N ASP A 17 -4.34 16.93 3.75
CA ASP A 17 -3.25 16.10 3.22
C ASP A 17 -3.78 14.79 2.62
N VAL A 18 -4.82 14.18 3.22
CA VAL A 18 -5.52 13.00 2.70
C VAL A 18 -6.17 13.30 1.36
N VAL A 19 -6.87 14.43 1.23
CA VAL A 19 -7.47 14.84 -0.04
C VAL A 19 -6.40 15.08 -1.10
N CYS A 20 -5.30 15.76 -0.76
CA CYS A 20 -4.18 15.98 -1.67
C CYS A 20 -3.55 14.64 -2.12
N ALA A 21 -3.37 13.68 -1.21
CA ALA A 21 -2.88 12.35 -1.55
C ALA A 21 -3.81 11.62 -2.53
N ILE A 22 -5.13 11.65 -2.28
CA ILE A 22 -6.13 11.04 -3.16
C ILE A 22 -6.11 11.69 -4.56
N ILE A 23 -6.03 13.01 -4.64
CA ILE A 23 -5.93 13.73 -5.91
C ILE A 23 -4.65 13.32 -6.66
N ALA A 24 -3.52 13.25 -5.97
CA ALA A 24 -2.25 12.81 -6.56
C ALA A 24 -2.35 11.36 -7.10
N ILE A 25 -3.01 10.45 -6.37
CA ILE A 25 -3.26 9.08 -6.82
C ILE A 25 -4.13 9.08 -8.09
N LEU A 26 -5.22 9.84 -8.10
CA LEU A 26 -6.14 9.93 -9.24
C LEU A 26 -5.44 10.47 -10.49
N VAL A 27 -4.66 11.54 -10.36
CA VAL A 27 -3.90 12.14 -11.46
C VAL A 27 -2.85 11.14 -12.00
N SER A 28 -2.10 10.49 -11.11
CA SER A 28 -1.13 9.47 -11.49
C SER A 28 -1.79 8.26 -12.19
N ALA A 29 -2.92 7.79 -11.67
CA ALA A 29 -3.67 6.67 -12.24
C ALA A 29 -4.23 7.03 -13.62
N PHE A 30 -4.85 8.20 -13.76
CA PHE A 30 -5.37 8.68 -15.05
C PHE A 30 -4.26 8.81 -16.09
N SER A 31 -3.12 9.42 -15.72
CA SER A 31 -1.97 9.55 -16.61
C SER A 31 -1.48 8.18 -17.10
N GLY A 32 -1.38 7.19 -16.20
CA GLY A 32 -0.95 5.83 -16.58
C GLY A 32 -1.96 5.09 -17.45
N LEU A 33 -3.27 5.25 -17.19
CA LEU A 33 -4.33 4.59 -17.94
C LEU A 33 -4.49 5.18 -19.37
N TYR A 34 -4.12 6.44 -19.57
CA TYR A 34 -4.24 7.08 -20.89
C TYR A 34 -3.06 6.79 -21.82
N GLN A 35 -1.89 6.41 -21.28
CA GLN A 35 -0.69 6.12 -22.08
C GLN A 35 -0.89 5.03 -23.15
N PRO A 36 -1.55 3.90 -22.91
CA PRO A 36 -1.80 2.88 -23.93
C PRO A 36 -2.60 3.41 -25.12
N LYS A 37 -3.53 4.36 -24.87
CA LYS A 37 -4.32 4.98 -25.94
C LYS A 37 -3.48 5.85 -26.85
N LEU A 38 -2.56 6.62 -26.28
CA LEU A 38 -1.61 7.40 -27.08
C LEU A 38 -0.67 6.50 -27.90
N LEU A 39 -0.22 5.39 -27.33
CA LEU A 39 0.60 4.41 -28.04
C LEU A 39 -0.15 3.81 -29.24
N GLU A 40 -1.44 3.46 -29.04
CA GLU A 40 -2.31 3.00 -30.14
C GLU A 40 -2.43 4.05 -31.26
N ASN A 41 -2.63 5.32 -30.89
CA ASN A 41 -2.73 6.42 -31.85
C ASN A 41 -1.41 6.61 -32.61
N ILE A 42 -0.27 6.57 -31.92
CA ILE A 42 1.07 6.64 -32.52
C ILE A 42 1.27 5.51 -33.54
N GLN A 43 0.89 4.26 -33.18
CA GLN A 43 0.99 3.12 -34.10
C GLN A 43 0.14 3.32 -35.37
N LYS A 44 -1.11 3.79 -35.21
CA LYS A 44 -1.99 4.09 -36.36
C LYS A 44 -1.43 5.20 -37.23
N ALA A 45 -0.91 6.27 -36.62
CA ALA A 45 -0.29 7.40 -37.35
C ALA A 45 0.98 6.99 -38.09
N LEU A 46 1.79 6.08 -37.55
CA LEU A 46 2.96 5.51 -38.21
C LEU A 46 2.55 4.69 -39.43
N MET A 47 1.53 3.84 -39.33
CA MET A 47 1.04 3.06 -40.47
C MET A 47 0.44 3.95 -41.59
N ALA A 48 -0.16 5.09 -41.18
CA ALA A 48 -0.71 6.07 -42.11
C ALA A 48 0.34 7.10 -42.63
N ASN A 49 1.61 6.94 -42.26
CA ASN A 49 2.73 7.83 -42.62
C ASN A 49 2.49 9.30 -42.21
N GLN A 50 1.72 9.55 -41.16
CA GLN A 50 1.37 10.89 -40.67
C GLN A 50 2.37 11.38 -39.59
N LYS A 51 3.53 11.89 -40.05
CA LYS A 51 4.62 12.33 -39.15
C LYS A 51 4.19 13.35 -38.09
N GLN A 52 3.28 14.26 -38.42
CA GLN A 52 2.85 15.32 -37.52
C GLN A 52 2.00 14.77 -36.37
N ALA A 53 1.13 13.79 -36.61
CA ALA A 53 0.34 13.11 -35.58
C ALA A 53 1.25 12.29 -34.63
N VAL A 54 2.26 11.60 -35.17
CA VAL A 54 3.25 10.86 -34.35
C VAL A 54 3.99 11.81 -33.41
N LEU A 55 4.42 12.98 -33.89
CA LEU A 55 5.11 13.96 -33.04
C LEU A 55 4.19 14.53 -31.97
N SER A 56 2.95 14.89 -32.31
CA SER A 56 1.98 15.42 -31.35
C SER A 56 1.67 14.41 -30.23
N ASP A 57 1.31 13.18 -30.59
CA ASP A 57 0.98 12.14 -29.60
C ASP A 57 2.20 11.70 -28.80
N GLY A 58 3.40 11.73 -29.41
CA GLY A 58 4.66 11.51 -28.72
C GLY A 58 4.96 12.57 -27.65
N ILE A 59 4.73 13.86 -27.95
CA ILE A 59 4.88 14.94 -26.97
C ILE A 59 3.87 14.75 -25.81
N TRP A 60 2.60 14.44 -26.11
CA TRP A 60 1.60 14.18 -25.08
C TRP A 60 1.96 12.99 -24.19
N LEU A 61 2.56 11.94 -24.77
CA LEU A 61 3.02 10.78 -23.98
C LEU A 61 4.12 11.17 -23.01
N VAL A 62 5.08 12.00 -23.42
CA VAL A 62 6.13 12.54 -22.53
C VAL A 62 5.53 13.42 -21.44
N VAL A 63 4.62 14.33 -21.79
CA VAL A 63 3.95 15.21 -20.82
C VAL A 63 3.19 14.42 -19.79
N LEU A 64 2.40 13.41 -20.18
CA LEU A 64 1.71 12.53 -19.24
C LEU A 64 2.69 11.72 -18.38
N GLY A 65 3.82 11.29 -18.93
CA GLY A 65 4.88 10.64 -18.16
C GLY A 65 5.44 11.55 -17.06
N ILE A 66 5.71 12.80 -17.38
CA ILE A 66 6.17 13.81 -16.40
C ILE A 66 5.11 14.07 -15.34
N ILE A 67 3.84 14.23 -15.73
CA ILE A 67 2.72 14.41 -14.78
C ILE A 67 2.61 13.21 -13.85
N ALA A 68 2.75 11.98 -14.36
CA ALA A 68 2.70 10.76 -13.55
C ALA A 68 3.83 10.72 -12.52
N ILE A 69 5.06 11.11 -12.90
CA ILE A 69 6.22 11.17 -12.00
C ILE A 69 5.99 12.22 -10.90
N ILE A 70 5.61 13.44 -11.27
CA ILE A 70 5.36 14.52 -10.34
C ILE A 70 4.25 14.13 -9.36
N SER A 71 3.14 13.60 -9.86
CA SER A 71 2.03 13.13 -9.01
C SER A 71 2.45 11.99 -8.10
N GLY A 72 3.33 11.09 -8.56
CA GLY A 72 3.92 10.02 -7.74
C GLY A 72 4.74 10.57 -6.59
N ILE A 73 5.58 11.57 -6.82
CA ILE A 73 6.38 12.24 -5.78
C ILE A 73 5.46 12.91 -4.75
N PHE A 74 4.44 13.64 -5.21
CA PHE A 74 3.45 14.24 -4.31
C PHE A 74 2.71 13.20 -3.48
N ASN A 75 2.33 12.06 -4.07
CA ASN A 75 1.68 10.98 -3.34
C ASN A 75 2.57 10.44 -2.20
N VAL A 76 3.86 10.18 -2.47
CA VAL A 76 4.81 9.71 -1.45
C VAL A 76 4.98 10.76 -0.35
N TYR A 77 5.09 12.04 -0.72
CA TYR A 77 5.23 13.14 0.24
C TYR A 77 4.02 13.23 1.18
N PHE A 78 2.81 13.25 0.64
CA PHE A 78 1.60 13.33 1.46
C PHE A 78 1.37 12.04 2.27
N ALA A 79 1.64 10.87 1.71
CA ALA A 79 1.58 9.60 2.43
C ALA A 79 2.52 9.61 3.65
N ALA A 80 3.76 10.06 3.47
CA ALA A 80 4.73 10.19 4.56
C ALA A 80 4.29 11.20 5.62
N LYS A 81 3.80 12.37 5.19
CA LYS A 81 3.32 13.42 6.09
C LYS A 81 2.13 12.95 6.93
N ILE A 82 1.16 12.26 6.32
CA ILE A 82 0.00 11.69 7.02
C ILE A 82 0.46 10.61 8.01
N ALA A 83 1.29 9.68 7.55
CA ALA A 83 1.75 8.55 8.38
C ALA A 83 2.54 9.05 9.61
N GLN A 84 3.47 9.99 9.40
CA GLN A 84 4.26 10.56 10.50
C GLN A 84 3.38 11.40 11.44
N GLY A 85 2.47 12.21 10.92
CA GLY A 85 1.57 13.02 11.73
C GLY A 85 0.66 12.17 12.62
N VAL A 86 -0.01 11.18 12.04
CA VAL A 86 -0.88 10.25 12.77
C VAL A 86 -0.10 9.48 13.84
N VAL A 87 1.12 9.01 13.53
CA VAL A 87 1.95 8.27 14.50
C VAL A 87 2.50 9.19 15.58
N SER A 88 2.82 10.45 15.27
CA SER A 88 3.23 11.43 16.27
C SER A 88 2.12 11.70 17.28
N ASP A 89 0.89 11.97 16.80
CA ASP A 89 -0.28 12.17 17.65
C ASP A 89 -0.58 10.92 18.52
N LEU A 90 -0.52 9.73 17.90
CA LEU A 90 -0.74 8.46 18.59
C LEU A 90 0.33 8.19 19.65
N ARG A 91 1.58 8.54 19.39
CA ARG A 91 2.69 8.39 20.32
C ARG A 91 2.54 9.34 21.52
N GLU A 92 2.13 10.57 21.29
CA GLU A 92 1.85 11.57 22.31
C GLU A 92 0.72 11.10 23.25
N ASP A 93 -0.42 10.68 22.69
CA ASP A 93 -1.55 10.17 23.47
C ASP A 93 -1.19 8.90 24.25
N THR A 94 -0.41 8.01 23.65
CA THR A 94 0.06 6.78 24.32
C THR A 94 1.00 7.10 25.47
N TYR A 95 1.93 8.04 25.26
CA TYR A 95 2.85 8.49 26.31
C TYR A 95 2.10 9.15 27.47
N ALA A 96 1.18 10.07 27.16
CA ALA A 96 0.32 10.69 28.17
C ALA A 96 -0.46 9.64 28.97
N LYS A 97 -0.98 8.59 28.31
CA LYS A 97 -1.67 7.48 28.97
C LYS A 97 -0.75 6.68 29.89
N ILE A 98 0.48 6.41 29.47
CA ILE A 98 1.48 5.71 30.28
C ILE A 98 1.78 6.51 31.57
N GLN A 99 1.86 7.84 31.49
CA GLN A 99 2.09 8.68 32.67
C GLN A 99 0.95 8.62 33.71
N THR A 100 -0.25 8.25 33.30
CA THR A 100 -1.38 8.06 34.23
C THR A 100 -1.38 6.69 34.91
N PHE A 101 -0.44 5.80 34.61
CA PHE A 101 -0.38 4.45 35.18
C PHE A 101 0.05 4.51 36.64
N SER A 102 -0.66 3.76 37.51
CA SER A 102 -0.25 3.54 38.88
C SER A 102 0.91 2.56 38.98
N PHE A 103 1.63 2.56 40.12
CA PHE A 103 2.70 1.60 40.40
C PHE A 103 2.31 0.14 40.17
N GLY A 104 1.05 -0.22 40.45
CA GLY A 104 0.52 -1.58 40.21
C GLY A 104 0.41 -1.93 38.74
N ASN A 105 0.13 -0.97 37.88
CA ASN A 105 0.06 -1.16 36.45
C ASN A 105 1.47 -1.26 35.82
N ILE A 106 2.45 -0.47 36.31
CA ILE A 106 3.84 -0.53 35.86
C ILE A 106 4.49 -1.88 36.21
N LYS A 107 4.10 -2.52 37.32
CA LYS A 107 4.58 -3.89 37.64
C LYS A 107 4.09 -4.95 36.66
N LYS A 108 2.90 -4.77 36.05
CA LYS A 108 2.36 -5.70 35.02
C LYS A 108 3.06 -5.53 33.67
N PHE A 109 3.50 -4.34 33.34
CA PHE A 109 4.20 -4.02 32.08
C PHE A 109 5.61 -3.58 32.43
N SER A 110 6.62 -4.39 32.14
CA SER A 110 8.01 -3.98 32.32
C SER A 110 8.29 -2.69 31.54
N ALA A 111 9.16 -1.82 32.08
CA ALA A 111 9.55 -0.57 31.39
C ALA A 111 10.10 -0.85 29.98
N GLY A 112 10.89 -1.93 29.82
CA GLY A 112 11.40 -2.35 28.53
C GLY A 112 10.29 -2.71 27.52
N SER A 113 9.23 -3.42 27.96
CA SER A 113 8.07 -3.74 27.12
C SER A 113 7.31 -2.50 26.65
N LEU A 114 7.12 -1.52 27.53
CA LEU A 114 6.45 -0.25 27.18
C LEU A 114 7.28 0.55 26.17
N THR A 115 8.59 0.62 26.37
CA THR A 115 9.51 1.30 25.41
C THR A 115 9.51 0.62 24.05
N THR A 116 9.57 -0.73 24.02
CA THR A 116 9.52 -1.50 22.77
C THR A 116 8.21 -1.24 22.00
N ARG A 117 7.07 -1.22 22.69
CA ARG A 117 5.77 -0.89 22.09
C ARG A 117 5.74 0.54 21.54
N LEU A 118 6.26 1.51 22.30
CA LEU A 118 6.27 2.91 21.89
C LEU A 118 7.14 3.15 20.63
N ILE A 119 8.14 2.32 20.41
CA ILE A 119 9.05 2.44 19.27
C ILE A 119 8.61 1.50 18.13
N ASN A 120 8.56 0.20 18.38
CA ASN A 120 8.37 -0.78 17.31
C ASN A 120 6.93 -0.85 16.81
N ASP A 121 5.94 -0.86 17.72
CA ASP A 121 4.54 -0.93 17.31
C ASP A 121 4.12 0.35 16.59
N MET A 122 4.62 1.51 17.04
CA MET A 122 4.37 2.79 16.35
C MET A 122 5.03 2.84 14.97
N ASN A 123 6.22 2.27 14.80
CA ASN A 123 6.85 2.15 13.49
C ASN A 123 6.07 1.20 12.56
N GLN A 124 5.48 0.13 13.09
CA GLN A 124 4.60 -0.74 12.31
C GLN A 124 3.33 0.00 11.86
N VAL A 125 2.72 0.79 12.74
CA VAL A 125 1.57 1.64 12.38
C VAL A 125 1.96 2.64 11.28
N MET A 126 3.14 3.27 11.39
CA MET A 126 3.66 4.17 10.35
C MET A 126 3.79 3.47 9.00
N ASN A 127 4.42 2.30 8.98
CA ASN A 127 4.60 1.51 7.75
C ASN A 127 3.26 1.07 7.15
N MET A 128 2.30 0.67 8.00
CA MET A 128 0.95 0.31 7.57
C MET A 128 0.24 1.51 6.93
N MET A 129 0.33 2.69 7.54
CA MET A 129 -0.25 3.93 6.99
C MET A 129 0.40 4.32 5.66
N MET A 130 1.73 4.22 5.56
CA MET A 130 2.46 4.44 4.31
C MET A 130 1.95 3.50 3.20
N GLN A 131 1.87 2.20 3.46
CA GLN A 131 1.39 1.21 2.49
C GLN A 131 -0.07 1.45 2.08
N LEU A 132 -0.92 1.88 3.03
CA LEU A 132 -2.31 2.19 2.76
C LEU A 132 -2.43 3.31 1.71
N PHE A 133 -1.72 4.41 1.87
CA PHE A 133 -1.78 5.54 0.94
C PHE A 133 -0.99 5.30 -0.34
N MET A 134 0.10 4.55 -0.32
CA MET A 134 0.91 4.29 -1.51
C MET A 134 0.35 3.19 -2.41
N GLN A 135 -0.24 2.13 -1.83
CA GLN A 135 -0.65 0.94 -2.58
C GLN A 135 -2.13 0.60 -2.42
N MET A 136 -2.65 0.49 -1.20
CA MET A 136 -4.00 -0.02 -0.96
C MET A 136 -5.09 0.87 -1.55
N LEU A 137 -4.92 2.19 -1.53
CA LEU A 137 -5.86 3.13 -2.16
C LEU A 137 -5.66 3.19 -3.69
N ARG A 138 -4.45 3.01 -4.17
CA ARG A 138 -4.13 3.07 -5.59
C ARG A 138 -4.68 1.87 -6.37
N LEU A 139 -4.60 0.66 -5.81
CA LEU A 139 -5.02 -0.57 -6.50
C LEU A 139 -6.51 -0.58 -6.91
N PRO A 140 -7.48 -0.28 -6.02
CA PRO A 140 -8.88 -0.21 -6.42
C PRO A 140 -9.15 0.83 -7.52
N ILE A 141 -8.50 1.99 -7.44
CA ILE A 141 -8.63 3.06 -8.43
C ILE A 141 -8.12 2.58 -9.81
N LEU A 142 -6.97 1.91 -9.84
CA LEU A 142 -6.43 1.34 -11.08
C LEU A 142 -7.31 0.22 -11.63
N ILE A 143 -7.85 -0.67 -10.79
CA ILE A 143 -8.72 -1.76 -11.22
C ILE A 143 -10.00 -1.19 -11.86
N VAL A 144 -10.69 -0.31 -11.14
CA VAL A 144 -11.94 0.32 -11.63
C VAL A 144 -11.65 1.16 -12.88
N GLY A 145 -10.58 1.96 -12.86
CA GLY A 145 -10.17 2.79 -14.00
C GLY A 145 -9.83 1.95 -15.24
N SER A 146 -9.07 0.88 -15.09
CA SER A 146 -8.73 -0.03 -16.18
C SER A 146 -9.98 -0.70 -16.76
N PHE A 147 -10.94 -1.06 -15.91
CA PHE A 147 -12.19 -1.68 -16.33
C PHE A 147 -13.03 -0.72 -17.17
N ILE A 148 -13.20 0.53 -16.69
CA ILE A 148 -13.91 1.59 -17.42
C ILE A 148 -13.21 1.87 -18.76
N PHE A 149 -11.89 1.98 -18.73
CA PHE A 149 -11.08 2.28 -19.91
C PHE A 149 -11.17 1.16 -20.96
N CYS A 150 -11.18 -0.10 -20.53
CA CYS A 150 -11.36 -1.25 -21.42
C CYS A 150 -12.73 -1.23 -22.11
N ILE A 151 -13.81 -0.94 -21.36
CA ILE A 151 -15.16 -0.86 -21.92
C ILE A 151 -15.28 0.28 -22.96
N VAL A 152 -14.65 1.42 -22.68
CA VAL A 152 -14.72 2.59 -23.57
C VAL A 152 -13.91 2.38 -24.85
N ILE A 153 -12.73 1.77 -24.77
CA ILE A 153 -11.83 1.63 -25.92
C ILE A 153 -12.17 0.38 -26.75
N ILE A 154 -12.45 -0.73 -26.09
CA ILE A 154 -12.70 -2.03 -26.74
C ILE A 154 -13.96 -2.69 -26.16
N PRO A 155 -15.16 -2.18 -26.50
CA PRO A 155 -16.42 -2.67 -25.91
C PRO A 155 -16.64 -4.17 -26.10
N ARG A 156 -16.09 -4.74 -27.18
CA ARG A 156 -16.24 -6.17 -27.53
C ARG A 156 -15.51 -7.10 -26.55
N PHE A 157 -14.48 -6.61 -25.84
CA PHE A 157 -13.64 -7.40 -24.92
C PHE A 157 -13.86 -7.06 -23.45
N TRP A 158 -15.03 -6.52 -23.08
CA TRP A 158 -15.36 -6.14 -21.70
C TRP A 158 -15.21 -7.29 -20.68
N TRP A 159 -15.37 -8.53 -21.14
CA TRP A 159 -15.23 -9.75 -20.33
C TRP A 159 -13.77 -10.08 -19.97
N ALA A 160 -12.79 -9.65 -20.77
CA ALA A 160 -11.40 -10.03 -20.59
C ALA A 160 -10.81 -9.56 -19.24
N PRO A 161 -11.00 -8.29 -18.76
CA PRO A 161 -10.56 -7.89 -17.44
C PRO A 161 -11.27 -8.66 -16.31
N VAL A 162 -12.54 -9.04 -16.49
CA VAL A 162 -13.29 -9.83 -15.49
C VAL A 162 -12.64 -11.21 -15.33
N VAL A 163 -12.36 -11.89 -16.44
CA VAL A 163 -11.68 -13.20 -16.43
C VAL A 163 -10.29 -13.08 -15.81
N MET A 164 -9.51 -12.04 -16.17
CA MET A 164 -8.20 -11.79 -15.58
C MET A 164 -8.27 -11.61 -14.07
N VAL A 165 -9.18 -10.79 -13.56
CA VAL A 165 -9.39 -10.59 -12.13
C VAL A 165 -9.78 -11.89 -11.45
N ALA A 166 -10.73 -12.66 -12.03
CA ALA A 166 -11.15 -13.95 -11.48
C ALA A 166 -9.98 -14.96 -11.43
N LEU A 167 -9.14 -15.02 -12.46
CA LEU A 167 -7.94 -15.86 -12.47
C LEU A 167 -6.93 -15.45 -11.42
N ILE A 168 -6.65 -14.14 -11.27
CA ILE A 168 -5.71 -13.63 -10.26
C ILE A 168 -6.20 -13.98 -8.86
N PHE A 169 -7.47 -13.73 -8.54
CA PHE A 169 -8.03 -14.06 -7.23
C PHE A 169 -8.11 -15.57 -7.00
N GLY A 170 -8.52 -16.36 -8.00
CA GLY A 170 -8.59 -17.80 -7.91
C GLY A 170 -7.21 -18.44 -7.68
N PHE A 171 -6.22 -18.03 -8.48
CA PHE A 171 -4.85 -18.51 -8.34
C PHE A 171 -4.22 -18.00 -7.03
N GLY A 172 -4.46 -16.74 -6.66
CA GLY A 172 -4.00 -16.18 -5.39
C GLY A 172 -4.56 -16.94 -4.18
N ALA A 173 -5.85 -17.27 -4.18
CA ALA A 173 -6.47 -18.07 -3.12
C ALA A 173 -5.89 -19.50 -3.05
N TYR A 174 -5.62 -20.11 -4.19
CA TYR A 174 -4.95 -21.40 -4.26
C TYR A 174 -3.54 -21.35 -3.66
N VAL A 175 -2.73 -20.37 -4.06
CA VAL A 175 -1.36 -20.18 -3.55
C VAL A 175 -1.38 -19.90 -2.05
N LEU A 176 -2.28 -19.04 -1.56
CA LEU A 176 -2.40 -18.74 -0.13
C LEU A 176 -2.73 -19.99 0.70
N ARG A 177 -3.60 -20.88 0.18
CA ARG A 177 -3.89 -22.15 0.84
C ARG A 177 -2.67 -23.05 0.95
N GLN A 178 -1.88 -23.15 -0.11
CA GLN A 178 -0.64 -23.92 -0.12
C GLN A 178 0.41 -23.30 0.82
N MET A 179 0.56 -21.98 0.79
CA MET A 179 1.48 -21.27 1.65
C MET A 179 1.16 -21.43 3.14
N ASN A 180 -0.10 -21.38 3.55
CA ASN A 180 -0.49 -21.58 4.94
C ASN A 180 -0.02 -22.93 5.47
N SER A 181 -0.16 -24.00 4.68
CA SER A 181 0.33 -25.33 5.04
C SER A 181 1.86 -25.38 5.20
N LEU A 182 2.59 -24.70 4.30
CA LEU A 182 4.04 -24.61 4.35
C LEU A 182 4.52 -23.75 5.52
N PHE A 183 3.84 -22.64 5.81
CA PHE A 183 4.17 -21.78 6.97
C PHE A 183 3.98 -22.52 8.29
N THR A 184 2.92 -23.31 8.45
CA THR A 184 2.72 -24.11 9.67
C THR A 184 3.88 -25.10 9.87
N LYS A 185 4.27 -25.83 8.81
CA LYS A 185 5.42 -26.74 8.87
C LYS A 185 6.73 -26.01 9.17
N PHE A 186 6.93 -24.84 8.58
CA PHE A 186 8.11 -24.02 8.85
C PHE A 186 8.17 -23.55 10.30
N GLN A 187 7.05 -23.09 10.88
CA GLN A 187 6.95 -22.73 12.28
C GLN A 187 7.24 -23.90 13.20
N GLU A 188 6.67 -25.10 12.94
CA GLU A 188 6.98 -26.30 13.70
C GLU A 188 8.48 -26.68 13.67
N MET A 189 9.14 -26.52 12.50
CA MET A 189 10.59 -26.74 12.40
C MET A 189 11.37 -25.69 13.19
N MET A 190 11.01 -24.42 13.10
CA MET A 190 11.69 -23.34 13.85
C MET A 190 11.51 -23.52 15.36
N ASP A 191 10.35 -23.95 15.81
CA ASP A 191 10.11 -24.25 17.23
C ASP A 191 10.97 -25.43 17.71
N ARG A 192 11.12 -26.48 16.89
CA ARG A 192 12.03 -27.61 17.22
C ARG A 192 13.49 -27.16 17.31
N ILE A 193 13.96 -26.35 16.35
CA ILE A 193 15.32 -25.80 16.38
C ILE A 193 15.52 -24.92 17.60
N SER A 194 14.58 -24.06 17.93
CA SER A 194 14.64 -23.18 19.11
C SER A 194 14.70 -23.99 20.42
N ASN A 195 13.89 -25.03 20.52
CA ASN A 195 13.87 -25.92 21.68
C ASN A 195 15.18 -26.69 21.83
N GLN A 196 15.72 -27.25 20.74
CA GLN A 196 17.04 -27.91 20.75
C GLN A 196 18.18 -26.96 21.11
N ALA A 197 18.14 -25.73 20.60
CA ALA A 197 19.13 -24.72 20.96
C ALA A 197 19.07 -24.36 22.45
N GLN A 198 17.87 -24.23 23.02
CA GLN A 198 17.67 -23.99 24.45
C GLN A 198 18.16 -25.17 25.31
N GLU A 199 17.81 -26.41 24.92
CA GLU A 199 18.31 -27.61 25.62
C GLU A 199 19.83 -27.71 25.59
N THR A 200 20.46 -27.41 24.44
CA THR A 200 21.92 -27.41 24.29
C THR A 200 22.60 -26.36 25.17
N LEU A 201 21.99 -25.14 25.24
CA LEU A 201 22.49 -24.06 26.09
C LEU A 201 22.28 -24.32 27.59
N GLN A 202 21.22 -25.03 27.97
CA GLN A 202 20.96 -25.44 29.36
C GLN A 202 21.81 -26.65 29.77
N GLY A 203 22.15 -27.55 28.84
CA GLY A 203 22.97 -28.73 29.11
C GLY A 203 24.46 -28.42 29.25
N VAL A 204 24.95 -27.21 28.93
CA VAL A 204 26.32 -26.75 29.10
C VAL A 204 26.57 -26.12 30.48
N ARG A 205 25.55 -26.08 31.35
CA ARG A 205 25.67 -25.69 32.75
C ARG A 205 25.62 -26.90 33.65
#